data_cf9ca209093a82767b843c94cf328126
#
_entry.id   cf9ca209093a82767b843c94cf328126
#
_cell.length_a   1.000
_cell.length_b   1.000
_cell.length_c   1.000
_cell.angle_alpha   90.00
_cell.angle_beta   90.00
_cell.angle_gamma   90.00
#
_symmetry.space_group_name_H-M   'P 1'
#
loop_
_entity.id
_entity.type
_entity.pdbx_description
1 polymer ?
#
loop_
_entity_poly.entity_id
_entity_poly.type
_entity_poly.pdbx_seq_one_letter_code
_entity_poly.pdbx_strand_id
1 'polypeptide(L)'
;MQESYYIYSSGNLTQKDNTLRFTAIDGNVKDLPIENIKEIYIMNEITVTSKLLNLFSKYGILVHFFNYYQFYIGSFCPKETKLAGQLLVKQVLAYGDYSNRLSIAREFIVAASYNIYRNLRYYNGRGKNVSEQMAAIENLRRKLADVETIEELMGIEGNIRQEYYKAWNVIIAQNIEFDKRVYHPADNMINSLISYVNSLVYTKTLAEIYKTQLNPTISYLHQPGTRRYSLALDVSEIFKPLIADRLIFSLLNRKQITESSFVEGLNGLQLTERASRIITSEFDEKLKTTIFHKELNKNVSYQFLIRLELYKLIKHIIGEKEYNCLLYTSPSPRDAHES
;
A
#
# COMPACT_ATOMS: atom_id res chain seq x y z
N MET A 1 -14.38 14.98 -10.85
CA MET A 1 -13.09 14.43 -10.34
C MET A 1 -13.23 12.93 -10.30
N GLN A 2 -12.26 12.17 -10.80
CA GLN A 2 -12.34 10.70 -10.77
C GLN A 2 -12.01 10.18 -9.36
N GLU A 3 -12.83 9.21 -8.88
CA GLU A 3 -12.76 8.66 -7.53
C GLU A 3 -12.62 7.13 -7.54
N SER A 4 -12.11 6.57 -6.44
CA SER A 4 -12.14 5.13 -6.20
C SER A 4 -13.49 4.74 -5.61
N TYR A 5 -14.06 3.63 -6.09
CA TYR A 5 -15.34 3.12 -5.59
C TYR A 5 -15.15 1.74 -4.94
N TYR A 6 -15.78 1.58 -3.78
CA TYR A 6 -15.74 0.34 -3.00
C TYR A 6 -17.13 -0.28 -2.94
N ILE A 7 -17.25 -1.53 -3.37
CA ILE A 7 -18.52 -2.26 -3.41
C ILE A 7 -18.48 -3.37 -2.36
N TYR A 8 -19.24 -3.19 -1.30
CA TYR A 8 -19.29 -4.13 -0.17
C TYR A 8 -20.48 -5.08 -0.22
N SER A 9 -21.55 -4.72 -0.94
CA SER A 9 -22.75 -5.52 -1.03
C SER A 9 -22.65 -6.48 -2.22
N SER A 10 -23.17 -7.69 -2.06
CA SER A 10 -23.33 -8.62 -3.17
C SER A 10 -24.38 -8.14 -4.15
N GLY A 11 -24.21 -8.44 -5.44
CA GLY A 11 -25.12 -7.99 -6.47
C GLY A 11 -24.58 -8.11 -7.89
N ASN A 12 -25.17 -7.33 -8.79
CA ASN A 12 -24.84 -7.34 -10.21
C ASN A 12 -24.30 -5.98 -10.66
N LEU A 13 -23.19 -5.98 -11.35
CA LEU A 13 -22.68 -4.81 -12.09
C LEU A 13 -23.05 -4.93 -13.55
N THR A 14 -23.72 -3.90 -14.06
CA THR A 14 -24.14 -3.82 -15.46
C THR A 14 -23.83 -2.45 -16.04
N GLN A 15 -23.83 -2.37 -17.36
CA GLN A 15 -23.76 -1.10 -18.08
C GLN A 15 -25.18 -0.63 -18.40
N LYS A 16 -25.48 0.63 -18.07
CA LYS A 16 -26.65 1.34 -18.56
C LYS A 16 -26.18 2.66 -19.19
N ASP A 17 -26.26 2.74 -20.50
CA ASP A 17 -25.75 3.88 -21.28
C ASP A 17 -24.26 4.18 -20.93
N ASN A 18 -23.93 5.39 -20.50
CA ASN A 18 -22.59 5.79 -20.03
C ASN A 18 -22.45 5.68 -18.52
N THR A 19 -23.29 4.88 -17.85
CA THR A 19 -23.21 4.68 -16.39
C THR A 19 -22.91 3.23 -16.05
N LEU A 20 -22.17 3.04 -14.96
CA LEU A 20 -22.05 1.78 -14.25
C LEU A 20 -23.26 1.67 -13.31
N ARG A 21 -24.09 0.65 -13.52
CA ARG A 21 -25.22 0.35 -12.64
C ARG A 21 -24.86 -0.81 -11.72
N PHE A 22 -24.93 -0.56 -10.42
CA PHE A 22 -24.89 -1.60 -9.41
C PHE A 22 -26.32 -1.88 -8.92
N THR A 23 -26.73 -3.15 -8.95
CA THR A 23 -27.98 -3.63 -8.37
C THR A 23 -27.64 -4.62 -7.26
N ALA A 24 -27.88 -4.24 -6.02
CA ALA A 24 -27.67 -5.10 -4.86
C ALA A 24 -28.75 -6.21 -4.79
N ILE A 25 -28.46 -7.29 -4.06
CA ILE A 25 -29.39 -8.43 -3.89
C ILE A 25 -30.71 -7.96 -3.25
N ASP A 26 -30.68 -6.97 -2.37
CA ASP A 26 -31.86 -6.38 -1.73
C ASP A 26 -32.70 -5.49 -2.67
N GLY A 27 -32.30 -5.35 -3.93
CA GLY A 27 -32.97 -4.55 -4.95
C GLY A 27 -32.55 -3.08 -4.99
N ASN A 28 -31.69 -2.61 -4.11
CA ASN A 28 -31.17 -1.25 -4.15
C ASN A 28 -30.33 -1.04 -5.41
N VAL A 29 -30.58 0.07 -6.12
CA VAL A 29 -29.87 0.41 -7.37
C VAL A 29 -29.07 1.68 -7.19
N LYS A 30 -27.82 1.67 -7.66
CA LYS A 30 -26.95 2.84 -7.69
C LYS A 30 -26.33 2.97 -9.08
N ASP A 31 -26.51 4.13 -9.69
CA ASP A 31 -25.91 4.48 -10.98
C ASP A 31 -24.72 5.42 -10.76
N LEU A 32 -23.58 5.11 -11.37
CA LEU A 32 -22.35 5.87 -11.30
C LEU A 32 -21.92 6.28 -12.72
N PRO A 33 -21.76 7.57 -13.01
CA PRO A 33 -21.20 8.01 -14.29
C PRO A 33 -19.80 7.43 -14.48
N ILE A 34 -19.59 6.77 -15.62
CA ILE A 34 -18.34 6.03 -15.88
C ILE A 34 -17.11 6.96 -15.85
N GLU A 35 -17.27 8.21 -16.25
CA GLU A 35 -16.21 9.25 -16.30
C GLU A 35 -15.68 9.62 -14.91
N ASN A 36 -16.48 9.41 -13.86
CA ASN A 36 -16.10 9.71 -12.49
C ASN A 36 -15.37 8.55 -11.82
N ILE A 37 -15.26 7.40 -12.49
CA ILE A 37 -14.65 6.20 -11.93
C ILE A 37 -13.17 6.17 -12.31
N LYS A 38 -12.32 6.12 -11.30
CA LYS A 38 -10.89 5.93 -11.45
C LYS A 38 -10.49 4.46 -11.36
N GLU A 39 -11.01 3.79 -10.36
CA GLU A 39 -10.79 2.39 -10.07
C GLU A 39 -11.92 1.86 -9.18
N ILE A 40 -12.13 0.55 -9.20
CA ILE A 40 -13.20 -0.12 -8.44
C ILE A 40 -12.58 -1.19 -7.56
N TYR A 41 -12.96 -1.22 -6.29
CA TYR A 41 -12.63 -2.24 -5.32
C TYR A 41 -13.88 -3.06 -5.02
N ILE A 42 -13.90 -4.31 -5.45
CA ILE A 42 -14.99 -5.25 -5.21
C ILE A 42 -14.64 -6.03 -3.95
N MET A 43 -15.34 -5.72 -2.85
CA MET A 43 -15.06 -6.24 -1.53
C MET A 43 -15.98 -7.41 -1.15
N ASN A 44 -16.83 -7.86 -2.09
CA ASN A 44 -17.78 -8.94 -1.88
C ASN A 44 -18.09 -9.63 -3.22
N GLU A 45 -18.95 -10.63 -3.22
CA GLU A 45 -19.33 -11.39 -4.42
C GLU A 45 -20.25 -10.58 -5.33
N ILE A 46 -19.84 -10.38 -6.57
CA ILE A 46 -20.65 -9.72 -7.60
C ILE A 46 -20.56 -10.44 -8.94
N THR A 47 -21.61 -10.29 -9.74
CA THR A 47 -21.62 -10.73 -11.14
C THR A 47 -21.12 -9.60 -12.04
N VAL A 48 -20.15 -9.92 -12.90
CA VAL A 48 -19.61 -9.02 -13.91
C VAL A 48 -19.70 -9.68 -15.28
N THR A 49 -20.16 -8.93 -16.29
CA THR A 49 -20.24 -9.43 -17.67
C THR A 49 -19.03 -9.01 -18.50
N SER A 50 -18.69 -9.79 -19.55
CA SER A 50 -17.64 -9.42 -20.50
C SER A 50 -17.91 -8.08 -21.21
N LYS A 51 -19.17 -7.73 -21.44
CA LYS A 51 -19.58 -6.43 -21.97
C LYS A 51 -19.10 -5.28 -21.06
N LEU A 52 -19.23 -5.46 -19.73
CA LEU A 52 -18.78 -4.48 -18.75
C LEU A 52 -17.25 -4.41 -18.69
N LEU A 53 -16.54 -5.53 -18.80
CA LEU A 53 -15.07 -5.55 -18.87
C LEU A 53 -14.56 -4.79 -20.11
N ASN A 54 -15.26 -4.86 -21.25
CA ASN A 54 -14.95 -4.04 -22.43
C ASN A 54 -15.11 -2.54 -22.13
N LEU A 55 -16.15 -2.17 -21.40
CA LEU A 55 -16.35 -0.77 -20.98
C LEU A 55 -15.21 -0.31 -20.08
N PHE A 56 -14.83 -1.11 -19.08
CA PHE A 56 -13.70 -0.81 -18.21
C PHE A 56 -12.40 -0.65 -19.01
N SER A 57 -12.15 -1.52 -19.99
CA SER A 57 -10.99 -1.39 -20.88
C SER A 57 -11.00 -0.09 -21.67
N LYS A 58 -12.15 0.31 -22.21
CA LYS A 58 -12.29 1.55 -22.98
C LYS A 58 -11.96 2.79 -22.16
N TYR A 59 -12.35 2.82 -20.88
CA TYR A 59 -12.12 3.96 -19.98
C TYR A 59 -10.89 3.82 -19.11
N GLY A 60 -10.10 2.75 -19.26
CA GLY A 60 -8.88 2.52 -18.48
C GLY A 60 -9.12 2.28 -17.00
N ILE A 61 -10.29 1.74 -16.61
CA ILE A 61 -10.70 1.51 -15.24
C ILE A 61 -10.13 0.18 -14.74
N LEU A 62 -9.30 0.25 -13.68
CA LEU A 62 -8.82 -0.93 -12.97
C LEU A 62 -9.89 -1.44 -12.01
N VAL A 63 -10.03 -2.78 -11.92
CA VAL A 63 -10.97 -3.40 -10.97
C VAL A 63 -10.20 -4.39 -10.11
N HIS A 64 -10.23 -4.19 -8.80
CA HIS A 64 -9.57 -5.03 -7.81
C HIS A 64 -10.62 -5.89 -7.10
N PHE A 65 -10.39 -7.20 -7.05
CA PHE A 65 -11.29 -8.17 -6.47
C PHE A 65 -10.74 -8.65 -5.12
N PHE A 66 -11.62 -8.68 -4.13
CA PHE A 66 -11.38 -9.24 -2.80
C PHE A 66 -12.43 -10.33 -2.55
N ASN A 67 -12.05 -11.36 -1.82
CA ASN A 67 -13.02 -12.38 -1.41
C ASN A 67 -13.88 -11.89 -0.24
N TYR A 68 -14.85 -12.72 0.17
CA TYR A 68 -15.71 -12.45 1.33
C TYR A 68 -14.91 -12.11 2.60
N TYR A 69 -13.73 -12.70 2.78
CA TYR A 69 -12.84 -12.44 3.91
C TYR A 69 -11.96 -11.21 3.73
N GLN A 70 -12.18 -10.44 2.66
CA GLN A 70 -11.45 -9.21 2.33
C GLN A 70 -9.97 -9.42 2.01
N PHE A 71 -9.59 -10.62 1.59
CA PHE A 71 -8.27 -10.88 1.01
C PHE A 71 -8.28 -10.57 -0.49
N TYR A 72 -7.26 -9.87 -0.93
CA TYR A 72 -7.06 -9.60 -2.35
C TYR A 72 -6.88 -10.91 -3.12
N ILE A 73 -7.67 -11.10 -4.21
CA ILE A 73 -7.63 -12.28 -5.06
C ILE A 73 -7.12 -12.01 -6.47
N GLY A 74 -7.23 -10.77 -6.96
CA GLY A 74 -6.77 -10.42 -8.29
C GLY A 74 -7.30 -9.09 -8.78
N SER A 75 -6.86 -8.70 -9.98
CA SER A 75 -7.32 -7.48 -10.63
C SER A 75 -7.64 -7.73 -12.10
N PHE A 76 -8.69 -7.09 -12.58
CA PHE A 76 -8.86 -6.85 -14.00
C PHE A 76 -8.11 -5.58 -14.38
N CYS A 77 -7.14 -5.73 -15.28
CA CYS A 77 -6.39 -4.63 -15.84
C CYS A 77 -6.85 -4.39 -17.26
N PRO A 78 -7.21 -3.15 -17.63
CA PRO A 78 -7.50 -2.80 -19.01
C PRO A 78 -6.33 -3.15 -19.92
N LYS A 79 -6.61 -3.26 -21.24
CA LYS A 79 -5.55 -3.46 -22.23
C LYS A 79 -4.41 -2.44 -21.99
N GLU A 80 -3.20 -2.95 -21.84
CA GLU A 80 -2.04 -2.13 -21.63
C GLU A 80 -1.83 -1.18 -22.82
N THR A 81 -1.84 0.12 -22.52
CA THR A 81 -1.62 1.19 -23.51
C THR A 81 -0.19 1.73 -23.47
N LYS A 82 0.58 1.37 -22.44
CA LYS A 82 1.92 1.89 -22.17
C LYS A 82 2.98 0.78 -22.27
N LEU A 83 2.88 -0.07 -23.27
CA LEU A 83 3.89 -1.11 -23.49
C LEU A 83 5.24 -0.47 -23.91
N ALA A 84 6.32 -0.87 -23.23
CA ALA A 84 7.67 -0.46 -23.55
C ALA A 84 8.59 -1.68 -23.50
N GLY A 85 8.66 -2.43 -24.60
CA GLY A 85 9.50 -3.63 -24.68
C GLY A 85 10.96 -3.38 -24.33
N GLN A 86 11.50 -2.22 -24.72
CA GLN A 86 12.87 -1.83 -24.39
C GLN A 86 13.07 -1.63 -22.87
N LEU A 87 12.11 -1.03 -22.17
CA LEU A 87 12.16 -0.89 -20.73
C LEU A 87 12.04 -2.25 -20.03
N LEU A 88 11.19 -3.14 -20.53
CA LEU A 88 11.07 -4.50 -20.00
C LEU A 88 12.40 -5.24 -20.07
N VAL A 89 13.10 -5.20 -21.22
CA VAL A 89 14.41 -5.80 -21.36
C VAL A 89 15.40 -5.19 -20.36
N LYS A 90 15.45 -3.85 -20.24
CA LYS A 90 16.33 -3.18 -19.27
C LYS A 90 15.97 -3.54 -17.83
N GLN A 91 14.68 -3.69 -17.50
CA GLN A 91 14.22 -4.10 -16.17
C GLN A 91 14.71 -5.52 -15.83
N VAL A 92 14.68 -6.46 -16.79
CA VAL A 92 15.23 -7.82 -16.62
C VAL A 92 16.75 -7.79 -16.47
N LEU A 93 17.45 -7.00 -17.28
CA LEU A 93 18.91 -6.87 -17.18
C LEU A 93 19.33 -6.25 -15.82
N ALA A 94 18.62 -5.26 -15.33
CA ALA A 94 18.86 -4.67 -14.01
C ALA A 94 18.62 -5.68 -12.86
N TYR A 95 17.71 -6.63 -13.03
CA TYR A 95 17.52 -7.74 -12.09
C TYR A 95 18.68 -8.74 -12.18
N GLY A 96 19.15 -9.06 -13.40
CA GLY A 96 20.24 -10.00 -13.65
C GLY A 96 21.63 -9.50 -13.18
N ASP A 97 21.84 -8.19 -13.18
CA ASP A 97 23.01 -7.56 -12.58
C ASP A 97 22.83 -7.49 -11.05
N TYR A 98 23.51 -8.37 -10.32
CA TYR A 98 23.38 -8.49 -8.87
C TYR A 98 23.71 -7.20 -8.13
N SER A 99 24.75 -6.48 -8.54
CA SER A 99 25.15 -5.22 -7.92
C SER A 99 24.07 -4.14 -8.07
N ASN A 100 23.53 -4.03 -9.28
CA ASN A 100 22.43 -3.10 -9.57
C ASN A 100 21.15 -3.49 -8.83
N ARG A 101 20.80 -4.78 -8.84
CA ARG A 101 19.68 -5.33 -8.07
C ARG A 101 19.79 -5.00 -6.57
N LEU A 102 20.94 -5.25 -5.97
CA LEU A 102 21.19 -4.98 -4.55
C LEU A 102 21.11 -3.48 -4.24
N SER A 103 21.64 -2.64 -5.13
CA SER A 103 21.55 -1.17 -4.98
C SER A 103 20.10 -0.70 -4.96
N ILE A 104 19.26 -1.15 -5.89
CA ILE A 104 17.83 -0.81 -5.94
C ILE A 104 17.11 -1.32 -4.68
N ALA A 105 17.34 -2.57 -4.30
CA ALA A 105 16.71 -3.20 -3.14
C ALA A 105 17.09 -2.48 -1.84
N ARG A 106 18.36 -2.07 -1.70
CA ARG A 106 18.86 -1.30 -0.56
C ARG A 106 18.12 0.02 -0.40
N GLU A 107 17.89 0.75 -1.50
CA GLU A 107 17.17 2.00 -1.48
C GLU A 107 15.72 1.83 -0.97
N PHE A 108 15.01 0.75 -1.31
CA PHE A 108 13.68 0.47 -0.76
C PHE A 108 13.72 0.34 0.76
N ILE A 109 14.71 -0.39 1.31
CA ILE A 109 14.82 -0.61 2.76
C ILE A 109 15.33 0.63 3.49
N VAL A 110 16.26 1.38 2.89
CA VAL A 110 16.71 2.68 3.43
C VAL A 110 15.50 3.62 3.59
N ALA A 111 14.65 3.74 2.58
CA ALA A 111 13.48 4.59 2.65
C ALA A 111 12.41 4.07 3.63
N ALA A 112 12.11 2.77 3.60
CA ALA A 112 11.16 2.16 4.52
C ALA A 112 11.59 2.35 5.98
N SER A 113 12.85 2.04 6.31
CA SER A 113 13.41 2.19 7.65
C SER A 113 13.47 3.63 8.11
N TYR A 114 13.75 4.57 7.21
CA TYR A 114 13.70 6.01 7.52
C TYR A 114 12.28 6.46 7.87
N ASN A 115 11.28 6.00 7.12
CA ASN A 115 9.88 6.32 7.38
C ASN A 115 9.39 5.71 8.71
N ILE A 116 9.82 4.49 9.04
CA ILE A 116 9.61 3.86 10.35
C ILE A 116 10.20 4.73 11.47
N TYR A 117 11.48 5.09 11.34
CA TYR A 117 12.17 5.92 12.33
C TYR A 117 11.47 7.26 12.55
N ARG A 118 10.93 7.86 11.49
CA ARG A 118 10.17 9.11 11.59
C ARG A 118 8.83 8.95 12.31
N ASN A 119 8.15 7.83 12.14
CA ASN A 119 6.95 7.54 12.92
C ASN A 119 7.30 7.50 14.41
N LEU A 120 8.36 6.78 14.78
CA LEU A 120 8.80 6.73 16.17
C LEU A 120 9.18 8.12 16.72
N ARG A 121 9.95 8.90 15.96
CA ARG A 121 10.34 10.26 16.34
C ARG A 121 9.12 11.17 16.59
N TYR A 122 8.08 11.06 15.74
CA TYR A 122 6.84 11.80 15.91
C TYR A 122 6.15 11.45 17.25
N TYR A 123 6.01 10.17 17.56
CA TYR A 123 5.36 9.74 18.80
C TYR A 123 6.23 9.99 20.03
N ASN A 124 7.53 9.84 19.92
CA ASN A 124 8.46 10.20 21.01
C ASN A 124 8.34 11.68 21.38
N GLY A 125 8.25 12.57 20.39
CA GLY A 125 8.01 14.00 20.60
C GLY A 125 6.63 14.34 21.18
N ARG A 126 5.70 13.37 21.26
CA ARG A 126 4.38 13.49 21.88
C ARG A 126 4.29 12.75 23.22
N GLY A 127 5.41 12.47 23.84
CA GLY A 127 5.48 11.87 25.18
C GLY A 127 5.33 10.35 25.20
N LYS A 128 5.33 9.67 24.03
CA LYS A 128 5.39 8.21 23.96
C LYS A 128 6.87 7.78 24.04
N ASN A 129 7.27 7.16 25.14
CA ASN A 129 8.68 6.76 25.32
C ASN A 129 9.02 5.54 24.42
N VAL A 130 9.58 5.83 23.26
CA VAL A 130 10.06 4.83 22.27
C VAL A 130 11.55 5.05 21.93
N SER A 131 12.29 5.68 22.81
CA SER A 131 13.69 6.06 22.61
C SER A 131 14.61 4.86 22.43
N GLU A 132 14.35 3.76 23.15
CA GLU A 132 15.09 2.51 23.03
C GLU A 132 14.95 1.91 21.62
N GLN A 133 13.73 1.79 21.11
CA GLN A 133 13.46 1.27 19.78
C GLN A 133 14.03 2.19 18.69
N MET A 134 14.00 3.51 18.92
CA MET A 134 14.63 4.47 17.99
C MET A 134 16.14 4.24 17.91
N ALA A 135 16.83 4.05 19.05
CA ALA A 135 18.26 3.80 19.08
C ALA A 135 18.61 2.45 18.41
N ALA A 136 17.85 1.40 18.70
CA ALA A 136 18.03 0.08 18.08
C ALA A 136 17.87 0.14 16.56
N ILE A 137 16.81 0.78 16.07
CA ILE A 137 16.55 0.95 14.64
C ILE A 137 17.63 1.79 13.95
N GLU A 138 18.09 2.86 14.58
CA GLU A 138 19.16 3.70 14.02
C GLU A 138 20.47 2.91 13.87
N ASN A 139 20.81 2.04 14.84
CA ASN A 139 21.96 1.15 14.74
C ASN A 139 21.82 0.13 13.60
N LEU A 140 20.62 -0.43 13.40
CA LEU A 140 20.34 -1.34 12.28
C LEU A 140 20.43 -0.62 10.94
N ARG A 141 19.91 0.61 10.86
CA ARG A 141 19.96 1.42 9.63
C ARG A 141 21.38 1.74 9.18
N ARG A 142 22.29 1.97 10.11
CA ARG A 142 23.72 2.22 9.77
C ARG A 142 24.37 1.04 9.06
N LYS A 143 23.93 -0.19 9.36
CA LYS A 143 24.46 -1.40 8.72
C LYS A 143 23.99 -1.55 7.27
N LEU A 144 22.94 -0.84 6.84
CA LEU A 144 22.43 -0.95 5.47
C LEU A 144 23.43 -0.53 4.39
N ALA A 145 24.40 0.33 4.73
CA ALA A 145 25.44 0.78 3.81
C ALA A 145 26.40 -0.37 3.42
N ASP A 146 26.69 -1.26 4.36
CA ASP A 146 27.71 -2.30 4.26
C ASP A 146 27.16 -3.66 3.84
N VAL A 147 25.84 -3.75 3.54
CA VAL A 147 25.18 -4.99 3.11
C VAL A 147 25.70 -5.44 1.74
N GLU A 148 26.06 -6.69 1.63
CA GLU A 148 26.60 -7.29 0.39
C GLU A 148 25.60 -8.25 -0.29
N THR A 149 24.56 -8.70 0.43
CA THR A 149 23.57 -9.65 -0.10
C THR A 149 22.11 -9.22 0.16
N ILE A 150 21.21 -9.70 -0.70
CA ILE A 150 19.77 -9.48 -0.53
C ILE A 150 19.28 -10.16 0.77
N GLU A 151 19.82 -11.31 1.10
CA GLU A 151 19.48 -12.08 2.30
C GLU A 151 19.83 -11.30 3.57
N GLU A 152 21.01 -10.70 3.65
CA GLU A 152 21.42 -9.81 4.74
C GLU A 152 20.51 -8.58 4.82
N LEU A 153 20.19 -7.98 3.67
CA LEU A 153 19.29 -6.83 3.59
C LEU A 153 17.91 -7.15 4.16
N MET A 154 17.34 -8.29 3.78
CA MET A 154 16.07 -8.77 4.31
C MET A 154 16.14 -9.12 5.80
N GLY A 155 17.28 -9.65 6.27
CA GLY A 155 17.52 -9.90 7.69
C GLY A 155 17.50 -8.62 8.52
N ILE A 156 18.16 -7.56 8.03
CA ILE A 156 18.13 -6.25 8.69
C ILE A 156 16.72 -5.65 8.66
N GLU A 157 16.02 -5.75 7.54
CA GLU A 157 14.62 -5.30 7.42
C GLU A 157 13.73 -5.99 8.47
N GLY A 158 13.83 -7.31 8.58
CA GLY A 158 13.10 -8.10 9.57
C GLY A 158 13.37 -7.64 11.00
N ASN A 159 14.64 -7.39 11.36
CA ASN A 159 15.02 -6.90 12.68
C ASN A 159 14.49 -5.48 12.94
N ILE A 160 14.54 -4.58 11.95
CA ILE A 160 13.94 -3.24 12.04
C ILE A 160 12.43 -3.33 12.31
N ARG A 161 11.72 -4.24 11.61
CA ARG A 161 10.28 -4.48 11.83
C ARG A 161 10.00 -5.00 13.23
N GLN A 162 10.81 -5.93 13.75
CA GLN A 162 10.64 -6.44 15.11
C GLN A 162 10.77 -5.33 16.15
N GLU A 163 11.82 -4.51 16.07
CA GLU A 163 12.00 -3.39 16.98
C GLU A 163 10.87 -2.36 16.86
N TYR A 164 10.42 -2.10 15.66
CA TYR A 164 9.30 -1.19 15.42
C TYR A 164 8.01 -1.70 16.04
N TYR A 165 7.70 -2.98 15.92
CA TYR A 165 6.48 -3.56 16.48
C TYR A 165 6.45 -3.55 18.01
N LYS A 166 7.60 -3.63 18.69
CA LYS A 166 7.67 -3.41 20.15
C LYS A 166 7.17 -2.02 20.56
N ALA A 167 7.42 -1.01 19.74
CA ALA A 167 6.96 0.35 20.00
C ALA A 167 5.43 0.51 19.85
N TRP A 168 4.75 -0.37 19.11
CA TRP A 168 3.32 -0.24 18.87
C TRP A 168 2.49 -0.29 20.15
N ASN A 169 2.86 -1.12 21.12
CA ASN A 169 2.20 -1.18 22.43
C ASN A 169 2.29 0.14 23.23
N VAL A 170 3.33 0.95 22.97
CA VAL A 170 3.48 2.27 23.58
C VAL A 170 2.72 3.34 22.79
N ILE A 171 2.71 3.23 21.46
CA ILE A 171 2.08 4.20 20.56
C ILE A 171 0.55 4.10 20.62
N ILE A 172 0.02 2.88 20.62
CA ILE A 172 -1.42 2.61 20.62
C ILE A 172 -1.99 2.90 22.01
N ALA A 173 -3.04 3.72 22.05
CA ALA A 173 -3.67 4.14 23.31
C ALA A 173 -4.71 3.13 23.85
N GLN A 174 -5.11 2.14 23.04
CA GLN A 174 -6.00 1.07 23.48
C GLN A 174 -5.17 -0.04 24.17
N ASN A 175 -5.78 -0.70 25.15
CA ASN A 175 -5.15 -1.83 25.84
C ASN A 175 -5.23 -3.11 24.97
N ILE A 176 -4.34 -3.20 23.97
CA ILE A 176 -4.25 -4.30 23.03
C ILE A 176 -2.83 -4.86 23.11
N GLU A 177 -2.69 -6.11 23.44
CA GLU A 177 -1.40 -6.79 23.42
C GLU A 177 -1.00 -7.09 21.98
N PHE A 178 0.18 -6.61 21.58
CA PHE A 178 0.78 -6.89 20.29
C PHE A 178 2.22 -7.38 20.51
N ASP A 179 2.39 -8.68 20.45
CA ASP A 179 3.68 -9.32 20.71
C ASP A 179 4.52 -9.42 19.43
N LYS A 180 3.92 -9.97 18.37
CA LYS A 180 4.62 -10.19 17.09
C LYS A 180 3.68 -10.21 15.90
N ARG A 181 4.27 -10.06 14.72
CA ARG A 181 3.54 -10.18 13.47
C ARG A 181 3.22 -11.65 13.16
N VAL A 182 1.93 -11.96 13.09
CA VAL A 182 1.39 -13.26 12.64
C VAL A 182 0.57 -13.04 11.36
N TYR A 183 0.81 -13.84 10.33
CA TYR A 183 0.22 -13.60 9.01
C TYR A 183 -1.09 -14.36 8.79
N HIS A 184 -1.12 -15.64 9.06
CA HIS A 184 -2.29 -16.49 8.81
C HIS A 184 -2.37 -17.64 9.83
N PRO A 185 -3.50 -17.78 10.52
CA PRO A 185 -4.55 -16.77 10.68
C PRO A 185 -4.07 -15.57 11.50
N ALA A 186 -4.68 -14.38 11.32
CA ALA A 186 -4.42 -13.25 12.20
C ALA A 186 -4.95 -13.57 13.60
N ASP A 187 -4.07 -13.53 14.59
CA ASP A 187 -4.35 -13.96 15.97
C ASP A 187 -4.93 -12.82 16.83
N ASN A 188 -4.77 -11.58 16.39
CA ASN A 188 -5.26 -10.41 17.10
C ASN A 188 -5.68 -9.29 16.12
N MET A 189 -6.32 -8.28 16.66
CA MET A 189 -6.89 -7.19 15.88
C MET A 189 -5.82 -6.34 15.17
N ILE A 190 -4.62 -6.17 15.76
CA ILE A 190 -3.52 -5.43 15.11
C ILE A 190 -3.01 -6.20 13.90
N ASN A 191 -2.83 -7.52 14.01
CA ASN A 191 -2.41 -8.37 12.91
C ASN A 191 -3.44 -8.39 11.76
N SER A 192 -4.73 -8.39 12.08
CA SER A 192 -5.81 -8.28 11.11
C SER A 192 -5.76 -6.92 10.39
N LEU A 193 -5.62 -5.81 11.12
CA LEU A 193 -5.50 -4.48 10.54
C LEU A 193 -4.26 -4.33 9.64
N ILE A 194 -3.09 -4.80 10.10
CA ILE A 194 -1.88 -4.76 9.29
C ILE A 194 -2.08 -5.54 7.99
N SER A 195 -2.66 -6.73 8.03
CA SER A 195 -2.92 -7.53 6.84
C SER A 195 -3.84 -6.80 5.87
N TYR A 196 -4.96 -6.28 6.37
CA TYR A 196 -5.95 -5.60 5.56
C TYR A 196 -5.42 -4.30 4.94
N VAL A 197 -4.87 -3.40 5.76
CA VAL A 197 -4.39 -2.10 5.26
C VAL A 197 -3.17 -2.24 4.34
N ASN A 198 -2.27 -3.19 4.62
CA ASN A 198 -1.17 -3.50 3.72
C ASN A 198 -1.66 -4.04 2.37
N SER A 199 -2.75 -4.81 2.32
CA SER A 199 -3.34 -5.25 1.05
C SER A 199 -3.90 -4.07 0.23
N LEU A 200 -4.46 -3.05 0.90
CA LEU A 200 -4.90 -1.82 0.24
C LEU A 200 -3.71 -1.02 -0.32
N VAL A 201 -2.61 -0.88 0.44
CA VAL A 201 -1.39 -0.23 -0.06
C VAL A 201 -0.79 -1.00 -1.24
N TYR A 202 -0.73 -2.33 -1.15
CA TYR A 202 -0.26 -3.19 -2.24
C TYR A 202 -1.08 -3.00 -3.52
N THR A 203 -2.41 -3.08 -3.44
CA THR A 203 -3.28 -2.91 -4.61
C THR A 203 -3.20 -1.50 -5.19
N LYS A 204 -3.07 -0.47 -4.33
CA LYS A 204 -2.85 0.89 -4.78
C LYS A 204 -1.50 1.06 -5.49
N THR A 205 -0.44 0.46 -4.97
CA THR A 205 0.87 0.46 -5.61
C THR A 205 0.82 -0.25 -6.96
N LEU A 206 0.15 -1.40 -7.04
CA LEU A 206 -0.06 -2.11 -8.30
C LEU A 206 -0.82 -1.25 -9.31
N ALA A 207 -1.89 -0.57 -8.89
CA ALA A 207 -2.63 0.35 -9.74
C ALA A 207 -1.78 1.51 -10.27
N GLU A 208 -0.84 2.01 -9.47
CA GLU A 208 0.10 3.05 -9.92
C GLU A 208 1.18 2.49 -10.86
N ILE A 209 1.65 1.24 -10.67
CA ILE A 209 2.57 0.56 -11.60
C ILE A 209 1.92 0.43 -12.98
N TYR A 210 0.65 0.01 -13.07
CA TYR A 210 -0.09 -0.08 -14.34
C TYR A 210 -0.24 1.26 -15.07
N LYS A 211 -0.10 2.38 -14.37
CA LYS A 211 -0.08 3.72 -14.98
C LYS A 211 1.30 4.14 -15.49
N THR A 212 2.30 3.29 -15.32
CA THR A 212 3.67 3.45 -15.84
C THR A 212 3.96 2.41 -16.93
N GLN A 213 5.21 2.28 -17.31
CA GLN A 213 5.68 1.29 -18.29
C GLN A 213 6.41 0.12 -17.62
N LEU A 214 6.43 0.06 -16.26
CA LEU A 214 7.09 -1.01 -15.52
C LEU A 214 6.27 -2.29 -15.56
N ASN A 215 6.96 -3.41 -15.69
CA ASN A 215 6.36 -4.72 -15.49
C ASN A 215 6.23 -5.02 -13.98
N PRO A 216 5.03 -5.29 -13.45
CA PRO A 216 4.82 -5.48 -12.02
C PRO A 216 5.41 -6.78 -11.46
N THR A 217 5.82 -7.73 -12.30
CA THR A 217 6.34 -9.04 -11.89
C THR A 217 7.85 -9.07 -11.67
N ILE A 218 8.58 -8.04 -12.16
CA ILE A 218 10.03 -7.96 -12.03
C ILE A 218 10.39 -7.04 -10.86
N SER A 219 10.80 -7.64 -9.77
CA SER A 219 11.19 -7.02 -8.50
C SER A 219 12.69 -7.07 -8.29
N TYR A 220 13.17 -6.41 -7.25
CA TYR A 220 14.60 -6.34 -6.93
C TYR A 220 14.90 -6.84 -5.51
N LEU A 221 14.03 -6.59 -4.55
CA LEU A 221 14.15 -7.07 -3.16
C LEU A 221 13.57 -8.49 -3.03
N HIS A 222 12.26 -8.63 -3.26
CA HIS A 222 11.62 -9.94 -3.23
C HIS A 222 11.96 -10.74 -4.49
N GLN A 223 12.02 -12.06 -4.35
CA GLN A 223 12.16 -12.91 -5.53
C GLN A 223 10.89 -12.86 -6.40
N PRO A 224 11.02 -12.70 -7.73
CA PRO A 224 9.91 -12.84 -8.64
C PRO A 224 9.22 -14.20 -8.46
N GLY A 225 7.93 -14.20 -8.17
CA GLY A 225 7.17 -15.40 -7.88
C GLY A 225 5.92 -15.53 -8.73
N THR A 226 5.29 -16.70 -8.71
CA THR A 226 4.15 -17.03 -9.58
C THR A 226 2.79 -16.56 -9.06
N ARG A 227 2.70 -16.11 -7.80
CA ARG A 227 1.40 -15.84 -7.14
C ARG A 227 1.12 -14.37 -6.82
N ARG A 228 2.05 -13.45 -7.14
CA ARG A 228 1.92 -12.04 -6.77
C ARG A 228 2.80 -11.14 -7.64
N TYR A 229 2.41 -9.89 -7.73
CA TYR A 229 3.19 -8.86 -8.42
C TYR A 229 4.29 -8.36 -7.48
N SER A 230 5.47 -8.95 -7.61
CA SER A 230 6.57 -8.77 -6.67
C SER A 230 7.13 -7.34 -6.64
N LEU A 231 7.11 -6.59 -7.75
CA LEU A 231 7.49 -5.18 -7.75
C LEU A 231 6.52 -4.33 -6.91
N ALA A 232 5.22 -4.67 -6.91
CA ALA A 232 4.26 -3.97 -6.05
C ALA A 232 4.53 -4.22 -4.57
N LEU A 233 5.06 -5.40 -4.19
CA LEU A 233 5.54 -5.65 -2.83
C LEU A 233 6.73 -4.76 -2.50
N ASP A 234 7.78 -4.77 -3.34
CA ASP A 234 9.00 -3.98 -3.12
C ASP A 234 8.69 -2.50 -2.88
N VAL A 235 7.97 -1.90 -3.82
CA VAL A 235 7.64 -0.47 -3.75
C VAL A 235 6.70 -0.16 -2.59
N SER A 236 5.78 -1.06 -2.25
CA SER A 236 4.87 -0.87 -1.11
C SER A 236 5.60 -0.80 0.23
N GLU A 237 6.78 -1.42 0.38
CA GLU A 237 7.57 -1.34 1.63
C GLU A 237 7.90 0.11 2.01
N ILE A 238 8.17 0.97 1.04
CA ILE A 238 8.43 2.40 1.26
C ILE A 238 7.22 3.10 1.88
N PHE A 239 6.01 2.74 1.40
CA PHE A 239 4.78 3.45 1.68
C PHE A 239 3.98 2.85 2.85
N LYS A 240 4.21 1.60 3.24
CA LYS A 240 3.56 0.99 4.41
C LYS A 240 3.70 1.85 5.67
N PRO A 241 4.90 2.30 6.07
CA PRO A 241 5.03 3.15 7.26
C PRO A 241 4.34 4.52 7.12
N LEU A 242 4.32 5.07 5.91
CA LEU A 242 3.75 6.41 5.65
C LEU A 242 2.22 6.40 5.58
N ILE A 243 1.65 5.34 5.04
CA ILE A 243 0.21 5.24 4.76
C ILE A 243 -0.45 4.27 5.73
N ALA A 244 -0.03 2.98 5.71
CA ALA A 244 -0.70 1.94 6.49
C ALA A 244 -0.53 2.14 7.99
N ASP A 245 0.71 2.23 8.47
CA ASP A 245 0.97 2.26 9.91
C ASP A 245 0.37 3.53 10.55
N ARG A 246 0.53 4.69 9.90
CA ARG A 246 -0.08 5.94 10.38
C ARG A 246 -1.59 5.91 10.38
N LEU A 247 -2.19 5.29 9.37
CA LEU A 247 -3.64 5.09 9.34
C LEU A 247 -4.09 4.20 10.49
N ILE A 248 -3.42 3.07 10.72
CA ILE A 248 -3.73 2.15 11.83
C ILE A 248 -3.61 2.85 13.17
N PHE A 249 -2.53 3.59 13.42
CA PHE A 249 -2.38 4.37 14.65
C PHE A 249 -3.49 5.41 14.83
N SER A 250 -3.87 6.12 13.77
CA SER A 250 -4.95 7.10 13.81
C SER A 250 -6.28 6.44 14.16
N LEU A 251 -6.65 5.35 13.47
CA LEU A 251 -7.89 4.62 13.68
C LEU A 251 -8.00 4.06 15.11
N LEU A 252 -6.91 3.49 15.63
CA LEU A 252 -6.88 2.92 16.98
C LEU A 252 -6.86 4.01 18.05
N ASN A 253 -6.05 5.05 17.91
CA ASN A 253 -5.94 6.11 18.92
C ASN A 253 -7.18 7.00 18.99
N ARG A 254 -7.91 7.18 17.87
CA ARG A 254 -9.21 7.85 17.83
C ARG A 254 -10.38 6.92 18.20
N LYS A 255 -10.12 5.66 18.49
CA LYS A 255 -11.15 4.64 18.78
C LYS A 255 -12.19 4.48 17.68
N GLN A 256 -11.84 4.78 16.42
CA GLN A 256 -12.71 4.53 15.27
C GLN A 256 -12.78 3.03 14.96
N ILE A 257 -11.74 2.30 15.29
CA ILE A 257 -11.66 0.84 15.27
C ILE A 257 -11.35 0.36 16.68
N THR A 258 -12.16 -0.58 17.16
CA THR A 258 -12.08 -1.17 18.48
C THR A 258 -12.31 -2.68 18.37
N GLU A 259 -12.25 -3.41 19.44
CA GLU A 259 -12.51 -4.85 19.49
C GLU A 259 -13.86 -5.22 18.85
N SER A 260 -14.92 -4.41 19.08
CA SER A 260 -16.24 -4.62 18.46
C SER A 260 -16.27 -4.44 16.93
N SER A 261 -15.18 -3.98 16.34
CA SER A 261 -15.02 -3.85 14.88
C SER A 261 -14.66 -5.18 14.21
N PHE A 262 -14.48 -6.24 14.99
CA PHE A 262 -14.06 -7.55 14.51
C PHE A 262 -15.07 -8.63 14.88
N VAL A 263 -15.04 -9.71 14.09
CA VAL A 263 -15.81 -10.93 14.33
C VAL A 263 -14.88 -12.14 14.14
N GLU A 264 -15.09 -13.18 14.93
CA GLU A 264 -14.40 -14.45 14.71
C GLU A 264 -14.93 -15.11 13.44
N GLY A 265 -14.04 -15.52 12.58
CA GLY A 265 -14.31 -16.21 11.34
C GLY A 265 -13.47 -17.46 11.17
N LEU A 266 -13.76 -18.27 10.15
CA LEU A 266 -13.05 -19.52 9.86
C LEU A 266 -11.53 -19.35 9.66
N ASN A 267 -11.08 -18.17 9.25
CA ASN A 267 -9.68 -17.84 8.97
C ASN A 267 -9.10 -16.82 9.96
N GLY A 268 -9.56 -16.83 11.21
CA GLY A 268 -9.13 -15.91 12.24
C GLY A 268 -10.01 -14.67 12.37
N LEU A 269 -9.48 -13.63 13.00
CA LEU A 269 -10.22 -12.41 13.30
C LEU A 269 -10.44 -11.56 12.03
N GLN A 270 -11.70 -11.29 11.71
CA GLN A 270 -12.14 -10.58 10.51
C GLN A 270 -12.78 -9.24 10.84
N LEU A 271 -12.59 -8.26 9.95
CA LEU A 271 -13.24 -6.96 10.06
C LEU A 271 -14.72 -7.06 9.71
N THR A 272 -15.56 -6.37 10.49
CA THR A 272 -16.95 -6.13 10.09
C THR A 272 -17.01 -5.25 8.84
N GLU A 273 -18.08 -5.34 8.07
CA GLU A 273 -18.28 -4.48 6.90
C GLU A 273 -18.22 -2.98 7.26
N ARG A 274 -18.82 -2.60 8.40
CA ARG A 274 -18.76 -1.23 8.91
C ARG A 274 -17.34 -0.76 9.15
N ALA A 275 -16.51 -1.58 9.80
CA ALA A 275 -15.11 -1.29 10.04
C ALA A 275 -14.32 -1.12 8.74
N SER A 276 -14.54 -2.02 7.78
CA SER A 276 -13.89 -1.94 6.46
C SER A 276 -14.26 -0.66 5.71
N ARG A 277 -15.52 -0.23 5.77
CA ARG A 277 -15.97 1.05 5.17
C ARG A 277 -15.26 2.25 5.81
N ILE A 278 -15.09 2.26 7.13
CA ILE A 278 -14.35 3.31 7.83
C ILE A 278 -12.89 3.32 7.37
N ILE A 279 -12.23 2.16 7.37
CA ILE A 279 -10.82 2.04 7.00
C ILE A 279 -10.58 2.50 5.57
N THR A 280 -11.41 2.07 4.61
CA THR A 280 -11.22 2.45 3.19
C THR A 280 -11.52 3.92 2.94
N SER A 281 -12.49 4.51 3.64
CA SER A 281 -12.75 5.95 3.58
C SER A 281 -11.55 6.75 4.08
N GLU A 282 -11.03 6.43 5.25
CA GLU A 282 -9.85 7.09 5.83
C GLU A 282 -8.58 6.84 5.00
N PHE A 283 -8.46 5.65 4.39
CA PHE A 283 -7.38 5.33 3.47
C PHE A 283 -7.40 6.22 2.22
N ASP A 284 -8.57 6.41 1.60
CA ASP A 284 -8.72 7.28 0.43
C ASP A 284 -8.43 8.75 0.78
N GLU A 285 -8.91 9.23 1.93
CA GLU A 285 -8.57 10.58 2.39
C GLU A 285 -7.06 10.72 2.65
N LYS A 286 -6.43 9.71 3.24
CA LYS A 286 -4.97 9.69 3.42
C LYS A 286 -4.24 9.76 2.07
N LEU A 287 -4.68 9.02 1.07
CA LEU A 287 -4.08 9.06 -0.27
C LEU A 287 -4.22 10.41 -0.98
N LYS A 288 -5.29 11.15 -0.70
CA LYS A 288 -5.53 12.52 -1.22
C LYS A 288 -4.72 13.58 -0.48
N THR A 289 -4.33 13.33 0.77
CA THR A 289 -3.52 14.26 1.57
C THR A 289 -2.26 14.64 0.80
N THR A 290 -1.94 15.93 0.77
CA THR A 290 -0.82 16.45 -0.01
C THR A 290 0.36 16.84 0.87
N ILE A 291 1.55 16.73 0.29
CA ILE A 291 2.79 17.17 0.89
C ILE A 291 3.59 18.00 -0.11
N PHE A 292 4.43 18.91 0.38
CA PHE A 292 5.29 19.70 -0.46
C PHE A 292 6.47 18.85 -0.99
N HIS A 293 6.54 18.70 -2.30
CA HIS A 293 7.64 18.01 -2.99
C HIS A 293 8.69 19.03 -3.45
N LYS A 294 9.88 18.97 -2.85
CA LYS A 294 10.94 19.97 -3.08
C LYS A 294 11.38 20.06 -4.55
N GLU A 295 11.68 18.91 -5.19
CA GLU A 295 12.15 18.90 -6.59
C GLU A 295 11.10 19.41 -7.58
N LEU A 296 9.81 19.17 -7.30
CA LEU A 296 8.71 19.62 -8.16
C LEU A 296 8.19 21.00 -7.77
N ASN A 297 8.65 21.56 -6.65
CA ASN A 297 8.21 22.82 -6.08
C ASN A 297 6.68 22.98 -6.01
N LYS A 298 5.97 21.90 -5.64
CA LYS A 298 4.50 21.86 -5.53
C LYS A 298 4.03 20.81 -4.53
N ASN A 299 2.78 20.97 -4.08
CA ASN A 299 2.11 19.97 -3.28
C ASN A 299 1.71 18.77 -4.14
N VAL A 300 1.99 17.56 -3.68
CA VAL A 300 1.67 16.28 -4.33
C VAL A 300 0.96 15.36 -3.33
N SER A 301 -0.02 14.59 -3.80
CA SER A 301 -0.73 13.64 -2.96
C SER A 301 0.12 12.39 -2.67
N TYR A 302 -0.17 11.70 -1.56
CA TYR A 302 0.50 10.42 -1.26
C TYR A 302 0.35 9.42 -2.41
N GLN A 303 -0.82 9.37 -3.06
CA GLN A 303 -1.00 8.53 -4.24
C GLN A 303 -0.03 8.91 -5.37
N PHE A 304 0.14 10.19 -5.64
CA PHE A 304 1.04 10.64 -6.70
C PHE A 304 2.52 10.41 -6.34
N LEU A 305 2.87 10.41 -5.03
CA LEU A 305 4.21 10.04 -4.58
C LEU A 305 4.59 8.61 -4.97
N ILE A 306 3.65 7.66 -4.88
CA ILE A 306 3.89 6.28 -5.34
C ILE A 306 4.30 6.29 -6.82
N ARG A 307 3.58 7.04 -7.65
CA ARG A 307 3.90 7.14 -9.08
C ARG A 307 5.24 7.85 -9.35
N LEU A 308 5.56 8.89 -8.59
CA LEU A 308 6.84 9.59 -8.70
C LEU A 308 8.02 8.66 -8.38
N GLU A 309 7.85 7.79 -7.38
CA GLU A 309 8.86 6.81 -7.03
C GLU A 309 9.09 5.79 -8.16
N LEU A 310 8.01 5.34 -8.81
CA LEU A 310 8.08 4.48 -9.99
C LEU A 310 8.79 5.18 -11.17
N TYR A 311 8.56 6.45 -11.39
CA TYR A 311 9.29 7.21 -12.43
C TYR A 311 10.78 7.39 -12.12
N LYS A 312 11.17 7.51 -10.84
CA LYS A 312 12.58 7.50 -10.45
C LYS A 312 13.23 6.15 -10.75
N LEU A 313 12.52 5.05 -10.44
CA LEU A 313 12.99 3.70 -10.77
C LEU A 313 13.16 3.52 -12.28
N ILE A 314 12.21 4.02 -13.09
CA ILE A 314 12.33 4.00 -14.56
C ILE A 314 13.58 4.75 -15.00
N LYS A 315 13.82 5.96 -14.50
CA LYS A 315 14.99 6.77 -14.86
C LYS A 315 16.31 6.06 -14.56
N HIS A 316 16.37 5.34 -13.44
CA HIS A 316 17.52 4.53 -13.11
C HIS A 316 17.72 3.37 -14.08
N ILE A 317 16.66 2.60 -14.35
CA ILE A 317 16.70 1.43 -15.26
C ILE A 317 17.10 1.84 -16.67
N ILE A 318 16.72 3.02 -17.15
CA ILE A 318 17.13 3.52 -18.48
C ILE A 318 18.48 4.20 -18.47
N GLY A 319 19.11 4.41 -17.30
CA GLY A 319 20.44 5.00 -17.15
C GLY A 319 20.47 6.53 -17.13
N GLU A 320 19.33 7.20 -16.89
CA GLU A 320 19.27 8.68 -16.84
C GLU A 320 19.71 9.25 -15.48
N LYS A 321 19.39 8.56 -14.38
CA LYS A 321 19.68 9.04 -13.02
C LYS A 321 19.78 7.87 -12.06
N GLU A 322 20.72 7.93 -11.10
CA GLU A 322 20.78 6.95 -10.01
C GLU A 322 19.48 6.93 -9.21
N TYR A 323 19.10 5.72 -8.78
CA TYR A 323 17.89 5.54 -7.98
C TYR A 323 18.18 5.92 -6.53
N ASN A 324 17.59 7.03 -6.12
CA ASN A 324 17.56 7.48 -4.74
C ASN A 324 16.10 7.55 -4.31
N CYS A 325 15.71 6.71 -3.37
CA CYS A 325 14.37 6.70 -2.84
C CYS A 325 13.97 8.03 -2.20
N LEU A 326 12.68 8.33 -2.21
CA LEU A 326 12.15 9.50 -1.56
C LEU A 326 12.32 9.40 -0.03
N LEU A 327 13.32 10.09 0.50
CA LEU A 327 13.42 10.33 1.92
C LEU A 327 12.53 11.53 2.26
N TYR A 328 11.43 11.27 2.91
CA TYR A 328 10.47 12.29 3.30
C TYR A 328 11.05 13.21 4.40
N THR A 329 11.44 14.43 4.08
CA THR A 329 12.28 15.26 4.96
C THR A 329 11.56 16.25 5.88
N SER A 330 10.24 16.46 5.76
CA SER A 330 9.52 17.36 6.68
C SER A 330 8.07 16.94 6.87
N PRO A 331 7.53 16.92 8.12
CA PRO A 331 6.09 16.95 8.31
C PRO A 331 5.58 18.30 7.79
N SER A 332 4.48 18.29 7.01
CA SER A 332 3.70 19.50 6.82
C SER A 332 3.19 19.95 8.20
N PRO A 333 3.07 21.26 8.48
CA PRO A 333 2.37 21.74 9.68
C PRO A 333 0.96 21.14 9.84
N ARG A 334 0.34 20.71 8.73
CA ARG A 334 -0.99 20.05 8.72
C ARG A 334 -0.97 18.60 9.22
N ASP A 335 0.15 17.87 9.04
CA ASP A 335 0.32 16.52 9.63
C ASP A 335 0.41 16.58 11.18
N ALA A 336 0.64 17.76 11.75
CA ALA A 336 0.66 17.99 13.19
C ALA A 336 -0.75 18.11 13.82
N HIS A 337 -1.79 18.31 13.03
CA HIS A 337 -3.17 18.45 13.49
C HIS A 337 -4.03 17.18 13.35
N GLU A 338 -3.49 16.09 12.77
CA GLU A 338 -4.18 14.80 12.65
C GLU A 338 -3.93 13.88 13.84
N SER A 339 -4.04 14.40 15.03
CA SER A 339 -3.94 13.61 16.27
C SER A 339 -5.10 13.93 17.21
#